data_a185dec9f52e81e2612b43f6e1017cf3
#
_entry.id   a185dec9f52e81e2612b43f6e1017cf3
#
_cell.length_a   1.000
_cell.length_b   1.000
_cell.length_c   1.000
_cell.angle_alpha   90.00
_cell.angle_beta   90.00
_cell.angle_gamma   90.00
#
_symmetry.space_group_name_H-M   'P 1'
#
loop_
_entity.id
_entity.type
_entity.pdbx_description
1 polymer ?
#
loop_
_entity_poly.entity_id
_entity_poly.type
_entity_poly.pdbx_seq_one_letter_code
_entity_poly.pdbx_strand_id
1 'polypeptide(L)'
;MHIGMIGGIGPASTVAYYQRLSAAVRDAGGALDLTIVNADVNELLRNNEAGDKNAQAIAYAKLIDRLAAAGAECAVITSLGGHFCFDDTVSLSSLPMISAVTPLDAYFAAQGFKTVGLMGTKIVMNTSLYGQLSQTKALAPTDTLD
;
A
#
# COMPACT_ATOMS: atom_id res chain seq x y z
N MET A 1 -13.44 5.50 -14.37
CA MET A 1 -12.18 5.79 -13.65
C MET A 1 -11.23 4.64 -13.90
N HIS A 2 -10.10 4.95 -14.50
CA HIS A 2 -9.03 4.00 -14.77
C HIS A 2 -8.06 3.97 -13.58
N ILE A 3 -7.94 2.83 -12.92
CA ILE A 3 -7.12 2.66 -11.72
C ILE A 3 -5.74 2.12 -12.11
N GLY A 4 -4.68 2.76 -11.63
CA GLY A 4 -3.31 2.26 -11.70
C GLY A 4 -2.92 1.51 -10.43
N MET A 5 -2.33 0.34 -10.56
CA MET A 5 -1.92 -0.49 -9.41
C MET A 5 -0.43 -0.82 -9.51
N ILE A 6 0.34 -0.47 -8.48
CA ILE A 6 1.71 -0.93 -8.31
C ILE A 6 1.68 -2.24 -7.53
N GLY A 7 1.96 -3.33 -8.25
CA GLY A 7 2.01 -4.69 -7.72
C GLY A 7 3.43 -5.24 -7.63
N GLY A 8 3.56 -6.51 -7.32
CA GLY A 8 4.85 -7.24 -7.28
C GLY A 8 5.58 -7.18 -5.95
N ILE A 9 5.22 -6.25 -5.09
CA ILE A 9 5.78 -6.09 -3.74
C ILE A 9 4.99 -6.95 -2.74
N GLY A 10 5.04 -8.21 -2.90
CA GLY A 10 4.13 -9.19 -2.33
C GLY A 10 3.11 -9.60 -3.40
N PRO A 11 3.47 -10.55 -4.28
CA PRO A 11 2.58 -11.00 -5.35
C PRO A 11 1.21 -11.46 -4.86
N ALA A 12 1.16 -12.13 -3.71
CA ALA A 12 -0.09 -12.59 -3.11
C ALA A 12 -1.03 -11.42 -2.73
N SER A 13 -0.50 -10.31 -2.20
CA SER A 13 -1.32 -9.14 -1.90
C SER A 13 -1.85 -8.48 -3.18
N THR A 14 -1.04 -8.39 -4.22
CA THR A 14 -1.46 -7.86 -5.52
C THR A 14 -2.64 -8.67 -6.09
N VAL A 15 -2.55 -9.99 -6.04
CA VAL A 15 -3.63 -10.89 -6.47
C VAL A 15 -4.90 -10.67 -5.64
N ALA A 16 -4.77 -10.55 -4.32
CA ALA A 16 -5.91 -10.31 -3.43
C ALA A 16 -6.59 -8.96 -3.70
N TYR A 17 -5.81 -7.90 -3.93
CA TYR A 17 -6.35 -6.58 -4.33
C TYR A 17 -7.09 -6.67 -5.65
N TYR A 18 -6.48 -7.29 -6.67
CA TYR A 18 -7.10 -7.46 -7.98
C TYR A 18 -8.44 -8.21 -7.88
N GLN A 19 -8.47 -9.34 -7.19
CA GLN A 19 -9.68 -10.16 -7.04
C GLN A 19 -10.80 -9.40 -6.32
N ARG A 20 -10.47 -8.73 -5.19
CA ARG A 20 -11.45 -7.97 -4.40
C ARG A 20 -11.98 -6.77 -5.17
N LEU A 21 -11.10 -6.01 -5.84
CA LEU A 21 -11.50 -4.86 -6.65
C LEU A 21 -12.40 -5.31 -7.82
N SER A 22 -12.02 -6.38 -8.52
CA SER A 22 -12.81 -6.94 -9.63
C SER A 22 -14.19 -7.39 -9.16
N ALA A 23 -14.27 -8.05 -8.00
CA ALA A 23 -15.54 -8.45 -7.41
C ALA A 23 -16.39 -7.22 -7.03
N ALA A 24 -15.82 -6.27 -6.31
CA ALA A 24 -16.55 -5.07 -5.84
C ALA A 24 -17.11 -4.24 -7.01
N VAL A 25 -16.33 -4.05 -8.07
CA VAL A 25 -16.79 -3.29 -9.26
C VAL A 25 -17.89 -4.05 -10.00
N ARG A 26 -17.74 -5.36 -10.18
CA ARG A 26 -18.78 -6.20 -10.80
C ARG A 26 -20.07 -6.17 -9.99
N ASP A 27 -19.98 -6.32 -8.67
CA ASP A 27 -21.15 -6.37 -7.78
C ASP A 27 -21.88 -5.01 -7.72
N ALA A 28 -21.15 -3.92 -8.00
CA ALA A 28 -21.70 -2.58 -8.21
C ALA A 28 -22.26 -2.36 -9.64
N GLY A 29 -22.24 -3.37 -10.52
CA GLY A 29 -22.71 -3.27 -11.91
C GLY A 29 -21.79 -2.47 -12.83
N GLY A 30 -20.53 -2.25 -12.43
CA GLY A 30 -19.54 -1.50 -13.19
C GLY A 30 -18.62 -2.37 -14.05
N ALA A 31 -17.81 -1.71 -14.87
CA ALA A 31 -16.68 -2.29 -15.58
C ALA A 31 -15.37 -1.79 -14.97
N LEU A 32 -14.48 -2.70 -14.62
CA LEU A 32 -13.17 -2.36 -14.06
C LEU A 32 -12.21 -1.98 -15.19
N ASP A 33 -11.72 -0.75 -15.16
CA ASP A 33 -10.61 -0.28 -15.98
C ASP A 33 -9.35 -0.21 -15.11
N LEU A 34 -8.36 -1.06 -15.39
CA LEU A 34 -7.22 -1.32 -14.51
C LEU A 34 -5.93 -1.57 -15.29
N THR A 35 -4.89 -0.87 -14.93
CA THR A 35 -3.51 -1.19 -15.33
C THR A 35 -2.68 -1.58 -14.11
N ILE A 36 -1.94 -2.67 -14.21
CA ILE A 36 -1.02 -3.13 -13.17
C ILE A 36 0.41 -3.03 -13.69
N VAL A 37 1.28 -2.35 -12.96
CA VAL A 37 2.74 -2.38 -13.18
C VAL A 37 3.41 -3.14 -12.06
N ASN A 38 4.44 -3.92 -12.41
CA ASN A 38 5.16 -4.73 -11.42
C ASN A 38 6.40 -3.98 -10.93
N ALA A 39 6.53 -3.82 -9.61
CA ALA A 39 7.72 -3.28 -8.96
C ALA A 39 8.74 -4.40 -8.66
N ASP A 40 10.02 -4.04 -8.57
CA ASP A 40 11.07 -4.96 -8.12
C ASP A 40 11.07 -5.03 -6.58
N VAL A 41 10.71 -6.19 -6.04
CA VAL A 41 10.70 -6.44 -4.60
C VAL A 41 12.10 -6.34 -3.98
N ASN A 42 13.15 -6.70 -4.72
CA ASN A 42 14.52 -6.63 -4.19
C ASN A 42 14.99 -5.18 -4.06
N GLU A 43 14.60 -4.31 -4.99
CA GLU A 43 14.86 -2.87 -4.87
C GLU A 43 14.15 -2.29 -3.63
N LEU A 44 12.88 -2.65 -3.44
CA LEU A 44 12.13 -2.24 -2.24
C LEU A 44 12.80 -2.69 -0.95
N LEU A 45 13.20 -3.96 -0.88
CA LEU A 45 13.82 -4.51 0.33
C LEU A 45 15.12 -3.78 0.65
N ARG A 46 15.99 -3.55 -0.33
CA ARG A 46 17.25 -2.79 -0.16
C ARG A 46 16.97 -1.37 0.35
N ASN A 47 16.04 -0.66 -0.28
CA ASN A 47 15.73 0.72 0.09
C ASN A 47 15.08 0.79 1.49
N ASN A 48 14.23 -0.18 1.83
CA ASN A 48 13.59 -0.27 3.14
C ASN A 48 14.62 -0.57 4.26
N GLU A 49 15.54 -1.51 4.03
CA GLU A 49 16.61 -1.84 4.97
C GLU A 49 17.57 -0.67 5.19
N ALA A 50 17.86 0.08 4.13
CA ALA A 50 18.67 1.29 4.19
C ALA A 50 17.92 2.50 4.78
N GLY A 51 16.59 2.43 4.96
CA GLY A 51 15.75 3.56 5.33
C GLY A 51 15.69 4.64 4.25
N ASP A 52 16.07 4.32 3.00
CA ASP A 52 16.13 5.28 1.89
C ASP A 52 14.74 5.47 1.26
N LYS A 53 13.95 6.31 1.91
CA LYS A 53 12.61 6.70 1.44
C LYS A 53 12.66 7.40 0.10
N ASN A 54 13.66 8.24 -0.11
CA ASN A 54 13.78 9.02 -1.34
C ASN A 54 14.06 8.14 -2.55
N ALA A 55 15.00 7.20 -2.45
CA ALA A 55 15.29 6.26 -3.54
C ALA A 55 14.04 5.43 -3.89
N GLN A 56 13.30 4.96 -2.87
CA GLN A 56 12.08 4.19 -3.13
C GLN A 56 10.96 5.05 -3.72
N ALA A 57 10.78 6.29 -3.28
CA ALA A 57 9.81 7.21 -3.84
C ALA A 57 10.09 7.52 -5.32
N ILE A 58 11.38 7.70 -5.69
CA ILE A 58 11.80 7.86 -7.09
C ILE A 58 11.49 6.60 -7.91
N ALA A 59 11.73 5.41 -7.35
CA ALA A 59 11.39 4.15 -8.03
C ALA A 59 9.88 4.04 -8.28
N TYR A 60 9.05 4.39 -7.29
CA TYR A 60 7.60 4.42 -7.46
C TYR A 60 7.13 5.48 -8.45
N ALA A 61 7.70 6.68 -8.44
CA ALA A 61 7.34 7.74 -9.38
C ALA A 61 7.49 7.29 -10.83
N LYS A 62 8.58 6.57 -11.16
CA LYS A 62 8.76 5.98 -12.51
C LYS A 62 7.68 4.97 -12.88
N LEU A 63 7.18 4.20 -11.93
CA LEU A 63 6.09 3.25 -12.16
C LEU A 63 4.76 3.98 -12.31
N ILE A 64 4.54 5.05 -11.54
CA ILE A 64 3.35 5.91 -11.62
C ILE A 64 3.31 6.61 -12.98
N ASP A 65 4.43 7.10 -13.49
CA ASP A 65 4.51 7.70 -14.84
C ASP A 65 4.13 6.70 -15.93
N ARG A 66 4.49 5.42 -15.78
CA ARG A 66 4.04 4.35 -16.70
C ARG A 66 2.53 4.12 -16.59
N LEU A 67 1.96 4.17 -15.40
CA LEU A 67 0.51 4.07 -15.19
C LEU A 67 -0.22 5.28 -15.81
N ALA A 68 0.31 6.50 -15.61
CA ALA A 68 -0.22 7.71 -16.22
C ALA A 68 -0.19 7.65 -17.75
N ALA A 69 0.92 7.17 -18.32
CA ALA A 69 1.05 6.97 -19.78
C ALA A 69 0.08 5.92 -20.32
N ALA A 70 -0.33 4.96 -19.51
CA ALA A 70 -1.37 3.99 -19.84
C ALA A 70 -2.81 4.54 -19.66
N GLY A 71 -2.97 5.78 -19.19
CA GLY A 71 -4.24 6.44 -19.01
C GLY A 71 -4.85 6.29 -17.62
N ALA A 72 -4.10 5.79 -16.62
CA ALA A 72 -4.61 5.73 -15.25
C ALA A 72 -4.88 7.13 -14.69
N GLU A 73 -5.94 7.27 -13.90
CA GLU A 73 -6.39 8.51 -13.28
C GLU A 73 -5.98 8.61 -11.81
N CYS A 74 -5.59 7.50 -11.20
CA CYS A 74 -5.05 7.42 -9.84
C CYS A 74 -4.12 6.22 -9.71
N ALA A 75 -3.31 6.19 -8.65
CA ALA A 75 -2.41 5.09 -8.38
C ALA A 75 -2.55 4.56 -6.94
N VAL A 76 -2.35 3.26 -6.76
CA VAL A 76 -2.35 2.57 -5.46
C VAL A 76 -1.17 1.63 -5.35
N ILE A 77 -0.55 1.56 -4.16
CA ILE A 77 0.50 0.60 -3.83
C ILE A 77 -0.15 -0.59 -3.11
N THR A 78 -0.04 -1.81 -3.67
CA THR A 78 -0.69 -3.01 -3.12
C THR A 78 0.13 -3.73 -2.06
N SER A 79 0.84 -2.98 -1.24
CA SER A 79 1.65 -3.51 -0.14
C SER A 79 1.70 -2.55 1.03
N LEU A 80 1.36 -3.01 2.22
CA LEU A 80 1.53 -2.20 3.43
C LEU A 80 3.01 -1.89 3.68
N GLY A 81 3.91 -2.86 3.46
CA GLY A 81 5.35 -2.65 3.57
C GLY A 81 5.91 -1.59 2.61
N GLY A 82 5.25 -1.38 1.48
CA GLY A 82 5.60 -0.35 0.51
C GLY A 82 5.21 1.07 0.89
N HIS A 83 4.43 1.26 1.97
CA HIS A 83 3.96 2.58 2.39
C HIS A 83 4.96 3.35 3.27
N PHE A 84 6.15 2.80 3.54
CA PHE A 84 7.14 3.48 4.40
C PHE A 84 7.64 4.83 3.84
N CYS A 85 7.49 5.05 2.53
CA CYS A 85 7.83 6.30 1.83
C CYS A 85 6.60 6.90 1.11
N PHE A 86 5.38 6.66 1.62
CA PHE A 86 4.16 7.05 0.91
C PHE A 86 4.07 8.56 0.67
N ASP A 87 4.34 9.38 1.68
CA ASP A 87 4.26 10.85 1.58
C ASP A 87 5.32 11.40 0.61
N ASP A 88 6.54 10.84 0.63
CA ASP A 88 7.59 11.18 -0.32
C ASP A 88 7.16 10.82 -1.75
N THR A 89 6.51 9.66 -1.92
CA THR A 89 5.96 9.22 -3.21
C THR A 89 4.85 10.15 -3.70
N VAL A 90 3.92 10.55 -2.82
CA VAL A 90 2.85 11.51 -3.16
C VAL A 90 3.45 12.82 -3.69
N SER A 91 4.53 13.30 -3.08
CA SER A 91 5.20 14.54 -3.48
C SER A 91 5.84 14.47 -4.88
N LEU A 92 6.18 13.27 -5.36
CA LEU A 92 6.78 13.02 -6.67
C LEU A 92 5.79 12.47 -7.70
N SER A 93 4.58 12.12 -7.28
CA SER A 93 3.61 11.42 -8.11
C SER A 93 2.97 12.32 -9.15
N SER A 94 2.91 11.87 -10.40
CA SER A 94 2.14 12.51 -11.48
C SER A 94 0.64 12.19 -11.43
N LEU A 95 0.21 11.28 -10.54
CA LEU A 95 -1.19 10.88 -10.35
C LEU A 95 -1.62 11.06 -8.90
N PRO A 96 -2.90 11.30 -8.62
CA PRO A 96 -3.45 11.18 -7.28
C PRO A 96 -3.17 9.80 -6.69
N MET A 97 -2.67 9.74 -5.45
CA MET A 97 -2.36 8.50 -4.76
C MET A 97 -3.45 8.11 -3.77
N ILE A 98 -3.86 6.84 -3.78
CA ILE A 98 -4.79 6.27 -2.81
C ILE A 98 -3.99 5.49 -1.77
N SER A 99 -4.05 5.91 -0.50
CA SER A 99 -3.41 5.21 0.60
C SER A 99 -4.24 4.02 1.05
N ALA A 100 -3.60 2.86 1.20
CA ALA A 100 -4.20 1.69 1.83
C ALA A 100 -4.11 1.73 3.37
N VAL A 101 -3.36 2.66 3.93
CA VAL A 101 -3.03 2.75 5.36
C VAL A 101 -3.84 3.85 6.06
N THR A 102 -3.87 5.05 5.47
CA THR A 102 -4.50 6.24 6.08
C THR A 102 -5.96 6.03 6.54
N PRO A 103 -6.83 5.29 5.84
CA PRO A 103 -8.22 5.12 6.28
C PRO A 103 -8.40 4.08 7.40
N LEU A 104 -7.37 3.31 7.77
CA LEU A 104 -7.53 2.14 8.63
C LEU A 104 -7.92 2.50 10.06
N ASP A 105 -7.33 3.55 10.65
CA ASP A 105 -7.62 3.92 12.04
C ASP A 105 -9.08 4.35 12.21
N ALA A 106 -9.58 5.19 11.30
CA ALA A 106 -10.99 5.59 11.28
C ALA A 106 -11.92 4.39 11.02
N TYR A 107 -11.53 3.47 10.14
CA TYR A 107 -12.29 2.25 9.88
C TYR A 107 -12.37 1.37 11.13
N PHE A 108 -11.26 1.13 11.82
CA PHE A 108 -11.24 0.32 13.05
C PHE A 108 -12.07 0.97 14.15
N ALA A 109 -11.96 2.29 14.33
CA ALA A 109 -12.78 3.03 15.29
C ALA A 109 -14.28 2.91 14.99
N ALA A 110 -14.68 3.03 13.72
CA ALA A 110 -16.07 2.88 13.28
C ALA A 110 -16.61 1.46 13.50
N GLN A 111 -15.75 0.44 13.44
CA GLN A 111 -16.11 -0.95 13.78
C GLN A 111 -16.09 -1.24 15.28
N GLY A 112 -15.74 -0.26 16.12
CA GLY A 112 -15.63 -0.42 17.57
C GLY A 112 -14.38 -1.16 18.04
N PHE A 113 -13.40 -1.38 17.16
CA PHE A 113 -12.14 -2.03 17.52
C PHE A 113 -11.24 -1.04 18.27
N LYS A 114 -10.93 -1.35 19.51
CA LYS A 114 -9.98 -0.57 20.34
C LYS A 114 -8.55 -1.10 20.25
N THR A 115 -8.41 -2.34 19.83
CA THR A 115 -7.12 -3.02 19.72
C THR A 115 -7.12 -3.92 18.49
N VAL A 116 -6.04 -3.87 17.72
CA VAL A 116 -5.81 -4.72 16.53
C VAL A 116 -4.44 -5.37 16.60
N GLY A 117 -4.35 -6.61 16.14
CA GLY A 117 -3.07 -7.28 15.93
C GLY A 117 -2.46 -6.86 14.60
N LEU A 118 -1.18 -6.46 14.59
CA LEU A 118 -0.44 -6.19 13.36
C LEU A 118 0.48 -7.36 13.04
N MET A 119 0.31 -7.89 11.82
CA MET A 119 1.20 -8.91 11.26
C MET A 119 1.76 -8.38 9.92
N GLY A 120 3.08 -8.44 9.77
CA GLY A 120 3.73 -7.93 8.56
C GLY A 120 5.25 -7.84 8.71
N THR A 121 5.86 -6.95 7.96
CA THR A 121 7.29 -6.67 8.12
C THR A 121 7.59 -6.03 9.47
N LYS A 122 8.83 -6.17 9.97
CA LYS A 122 9.26 -5.57 11.25
C LYS A 122 8.93 -4.09 11.33
N ILE A 123 9.11 -3.33 10.25
CA ILE A 123 8.83 -1.89 10.25
C ILE A 123 7.32 -1.62 10.41
N VAL A 124 6.45 -2.37 9.74
CA VAL A 124 4.99 -2.23 9.87
C VAL A 124 4.57 -2.48 11.32
N MET A 125 5.09 -3.54 11.93
CA MET A 125 4.74 -3.94 13.29
C MET A 125 5.29 -2.97 14.34
N ASN A 126 6.58 -2.62 14.24
CA ASN A 126 7.27 -1.80 15.25
C ASN A 126 6.89 -0.32 15.21
N THR A 127 6.33 0.16 14.11
CA THR A 127 5.92 1.57 13.94
C THR A 127 4.42 1.77 14.12
N SER A 128 3.66 0.77 14.56
CA SER A 128 2.20 0.84 14.62
C SER A 128 1.61 1.32 13.29
N LEU A 129 2.01 0.66 12.20
CA LEU A 129 1.59 0.99 10.83
C LEU A 129 1.99 2.42 10.45
N TYR A 130 3.29 2.74 10.59
CA TYR A 130 3.87 4.07 10.29
C TYR A 130 3.25 5.21 11.11
N GLY A 131 2.82 4.93 12.34
CA GLY A 131 2.19 5.91 13.23
C GLY A 131 0.76 6.30 12.82
N GLN A 132 0.14 5.57 11.88
CA GLN A 132 -1.20 5.89 11.39
C GLN A 132 -2.32 5.44 12.34
N LEU A 133 -2.03 4.59 13.34
CA LEU A 133 -3.01 4.16 14.34
C LEU A 133 -2.89 5.02 15.59
N SER A 134 -3.77 6.00 15.75
CA SER A 134 -3.81 6.94 16.87
C SER A 134 -4.98 6.68 17.85
N GLN A 135 -6.10 6.17 17.35
CA GLN A 135 -7.30 5.85 18.13
C GLN A 135 -7.36 4.36 18.49
N THR A 136 -6.71 3.52 17.68
CA THR A 136 -6.71 2.08 17.82
C THR A 136 -5.34 1.60 18.29
N LYS A 137 -5.30 0.84 19.39
CA LYS A 137 -4.06 0.27 19.90
C LYS A 137 -3.56 -0.84 18.99
N ALA A 138 -2.33 -0.72 18.49
CA ALA A 138 -1.67 -1.78 17.75
C ALA A 138 -0.92 -2.72 18.68
N LEU A 139 -1.04 -4.03 18.46
CA LEU A 139 -0.25 -5.07 19.12
C LEU A 139 0.53 -5.82 18.03
N ALA A 140 1.84 -5.87 18.16
CA ALA A 140 2.69 -6.73 17.36
C ALA A 140 2.97 -8.05 18.12
N PRO A 141 3.23 -9.16 17.45
CA PRO A 141 3.76 -10.37 18.08
C PRO A 141 5.05 -10.02 18.84
N THR A 142 5.18 -10.52 20.07
CA THR A 142 6.44 -10.46 20.81
C THR A 142 7.43 -11.46 20.22
N ASP A 143 8.71 -11.14 20.20
CA ASP A 143 9.81 -11.94 19.61
C ASP A 143 10.05 -13.32 20.30
N THR A 144 9.02 -13.94 20.82
CA THR A 144 9.07 -15.26 21.45
C THR A 144 8.41 -16.32 20.55
N LEU A 145 8.93 -16.45 19.34
CA LEU A 145 8.85 -17.70 18.58
C LEU A 145 10.29 -18.25 18.50
N ASP A 146 10.75 -18.89 19.57
CA ASP A 146 11.84 -19.85 19.53
C ASP A 146 11.38 -21.11 18.77
#